data_b6a334682dbd9f2a83fe8b277251e3fd
#
_entry.id   b6a334682dbd9f2a83fe8b277251e3fd
#
_cell.length_a   1.000
_cell.length_b   1.000
_cell.length_c   1.000
_cell.angle_alpha   90.00
_cell.angle_beta   90.00
_cell.angle_gamma   90.00
#
_symmetry.space_group_name_H-M   'P 1'
#
loop_
_entity.id
_entity.type
_entity.pdbx_description
1 polymer ?
#
loop_
_entity_poly.entity_id
_entity_poly.type
_entity_poly.pdbx_seq_one_letter_code
_entity_poly.pdbx_strand_id
1 'polypeptide(L)'
;MNNADQKRYDAIIVGGGLAGLTSAVFLSQAGKKILLIEKNAEFGGLVNSFERDGFVFDAGARAILGVVLAMLKDLNLDIEVVSSKVSLGVEDKIIGIEGHNSVGEYRNLLVSLYPDSVEDIDAFIEVMVKIMKLIDIIYGIDNPLFKDIKRDKAYVMKELLPWLPKFIFAMSRIERLSKPSDEYLKQIIQDPSLIDIISQHFFKGTPTFFALSYFTLYSSYVYPKGGTGKLAEALVEKIQAFNGDILPNTVVKKIHADQQVLVDENNNEYHYEDLVWAADLKTFYTITDLGNLAPKIREKFETTKALM
;
A
#
# COMPACT_ATOMS: atom_id res chain seq x y z
N MET A 1 -0.28 10.81 45.41
CA MET A 1 -0.53 9.90 44.29
C MET A 1 0.83 9.56 43.72
N ASN A 2 1.25 8.31 43.80
CA ASN A 2 2.59 7.88 43.47
C ASN A 2 2.83 8.01 41.96
N ASN A 3 3.90 8.72 41.59
CA ASN A 3 4.45 8.86 40.23
C ASN A 3 5.20 7.60 39.73
N ALA A 4 4.75 6.42 40.18
CA ALA A 4 5.35 5.15 39.79
C ALA A 4 4.50 4.53 38.68
N ASP A 5 5.14 4.34 37.51
CA ASP A 5 4.68 3.65 36.31
C ASP A 5 3.93 4.49 35.26
N GLN A 6 4.34 5.71 34.98
CA GLN A 6 3.99 6.30 33.70
C GLN A 6 4.77 5.57 32.60
N LYS A 7 4.09 4.70 31.85
CA LYS A 7 4.69 3.96 30.72
C LYS A 7 5.10 4.96 29.63
N ARG A 8 6.40 5.20 29.50
CA ARG A 8 6.97 6.07 28.48
C ARG A 8 7.57 5.25 27.37
N TYR A 9 7.29 5.64 26.12
CA TYR A 9 7.75 5.02 24.91
C TYR A 9 8.52 6.02 24.02
N ASP A 10 9.51 5.53 23.29
CA ASP A 10 10.18 6.34 22.26
C ASP A 10 9.19 6.64 21.12
N ALA A 11 8.34 5.67 20.78
CA ALA A 11 7.29 5.88 19.80
C ALA A 11 6.01 5.12 20.17
N ILE A 12 4.85 5.75 19.96
CA ILE A 12 3.55 5.06 19.97
C ILE A 12 3.00 5.03 18.56
N ILE A 13 2.55 3.86 18.12
CA ILE A 13 1.93 3.63 16.84
C ILE A 13 0.44 3.34 17.08
N VAL A 14 -0.46 4.08 16.44
CA VAL A 14 -1.90 3.88 16.56
C VAL A 14 -2.46 3.37 15.24
N GLY A 15 -3.05 2.17 15.28
CA GLY A 15 -3.58 1.44 14.14
C GLY A 15 -2.72 0.24 13.76
N GLY A 16 -3.28 -0.95 13.92
CA GLY A 16 -2.64 -2.24 13.66
C GLY A 16 -2.82 -2.75 12.23
N GLY A 17 -3.10 -1.86 11.25
CA GLY A 17 -3.06 -2.20 9.82
C GLY A 17 -1.61 -2.36 9.33
N LEU A 18 -1.45 -2.74 8.04
CA LEU A 18 -0.13 -3.00 7.45
C LEU A 18 0.86 -1.84 7.66
N ALA A 19 0.42 -0.60 7.52
CA ALA A 19 1.27 0.59 7.71
C ALA A 19 1.79 0.71 9.15
N GLY A 20 0.91 0.52 10.14
CA GLY A 20 1.29 0.57 11.56
C GLY A 20 2.17 -0.59 11.96
N LEU A 21 1.82 -1.81 11.54
CA LEU A 21 2.64 -3.01 11.78
C LEU A 21 4.05 -2.86 11.21
N THR A 22 4.16 -2.41 9.96
CA THR A 22 5.47 -2.19 9.32
C THR A 22 6.28 -1.13 10.06
N SER A 23 5.65 0.00 10.42
CA SER A 23 6.30 1.07 11.21
C SER A 23 6.80 0.54 12.55
N ALA A 24 5.97 -0.26 13.25
CA ALA A 24 6.32 -0.85 14.52
C ALA A 24 7.52 -1.81 14.41
N VAL A 25 7.56 -2.67 13.38
CA VAL A 25 8.70 -3.57 13.16
C VAL A 25 9.99 -2.77 12.94
N PHE A 26 9.99 -1.77 12.03
CA PHE A 26 11.20 -0.99 11.75
C PHE A 26 11.70 -0.22 12.99
N LEU A 27 10.80 0.38 13.76
CA LEU A 27 11.17 1.10 14.98
C LEU A 27 11.69 0.16 16.07
N SER A 28 11.05 -0.99 16.28
CA SER A 28 11.52 -2.01 17.23
C SER A 28 12.88 -2.57 16.82
N GLN A 29 13.08 -2.88 15.53
CA GLN A 29 14.37 -3.35 15.01
C GLN A 29 15.47 -2.30 15.17
N ALA A 30 15.13 -1.02 15.13
CA ALA A 30 16.07 0.08 15.42
C ALA A 30 16.36 0.27 16.92
N GLY A 31 15.83 -0.61 17.81
CA GLY A 31 16.03 -0.56 19.25
C GLY A 31 15.17 0.46 19.97
N LYS A 32 14.13 1.01 19.32
CA LYS A 32 13.18 1.91 19.95
C LYS A 32 12.21 1.15 20.85
N LYS A 33 11.92 1.68 22.04
CA LYS A 33 10.85 1.18 22.89
C LYS A 33 9.52 1.67 22.34
N ILE A 34 8.75 0.77 21.73
CA ILE A 34 7.49 1.11 21.06
C ILE A 34 6.26 0.51 21.75
N LEU A 35 5.11 1.15 21.51
CA LEU A 35 3.79 0.61 21.78
C LEU A 35 2.95 0.68 20.52
N LEU A 36 2.40 -0.44 20.07
CA LEU A 36 1.41 -0.51 19.00
C LEU A 36 0.01 -0.68 19.60
N ILE A 37 -0.91 0.25 19.32
CA ILE A 37 -2.30 0.23 19.80
C ILE A 37 -3.23 -0.08 18.64
N GLU A 38 -4.14 -1.05 18.82
CA GLU A 38 -5.18 -1.42 17.86
C GLU A 38 -6.54 -1.51 18.55
N LYS A 39 -7.58 -0.94 17.91
CA LYS A 39 -8.96 -0.94 18.48
C LYS A 39 -9.63 -2.29 18.41
N ASN A 40 -9.28 -3.12 17.44
CA ASN A 40 -9.82 -4.46 17.25
C ASN A 40 -9.00 -5.51 18.03
N ALA A 41 -9.58 -6.70 18.20
CA ALA A 41 -8.87 -7.83 18.76
C ALA A 41 -7.73 -8.31 17.84
N GLU A 42 -7.95 -8.23 16.54
CA GLU A 42 -7.06 -8.74 15.51
C GLU A 42 -6.31 -7.60 14.82
N PHE A 43 -5.04 -7.83 14.54
CA PHE A 43 -4.19 -6.95 13.74
C PHE A 43 -4.35 -7.24 12.24
N GLY A 44 -3.91 -6.32 11.39
CA GLY A 44 -3.88 -6.48 9.92
C GLY A 44 -4.76 -5.46 9.18
N GLY A 45 -5.79 -4.93 9.81
CA GLY A 45 -6.72 -4.01 9.16
C GLY A 45 -7.38 -4.66 7.93
N LEU A 46 -7.16 -4.11 6.73
CA LEU A 46 -7.66 -4.71 5.47
C LEU A 46 -6.84 -5.91 4.99
N VAL A 47 -5.68 -6.17 5.59
CA VAL A 47 -4.85 -7.35 5.35
C VAL A 47 -5.06 -8.29 6.53
N ASN A 48 -6.26 -8.82 6.64
CA ASN A 48 -6.67 -9.74 7.69
C ASN A 48 -7.50 -10.88 7.09
N SER A 49 -7.47 -12.03 7.75
CA SER A 49 -8.27 -13.20 7.37
C SER A 49 -9.12 -13.62 8.57
N PHE A 50 -10.24 -14.24 8.30
CA PHE A 50 -11.13 -14.82 9.31
C PHE A 50 -11.54 -16.23 8.91
N GLU A 51 -11.81 -17.05 9.91
CA GLU A 51 -12.28 -18.42 9.71
C GLU A 51 -13.79 -18.50 9.87
N ARG A 52 -14.43 -19.24 8.97
CA ARG A 52 -15.84 -19.56 9.05
C ARG A 52 -16.08 -20.96 8.48
N ASP A 53 -16.74 -21.81 9.25
CA ASP A 53 -17.10 -23.19 8.88
C ASP A 53 -15.90 -24.03 8.38
N GLY A 54 -14.71 -23.81 8.96
CA GLY A 54 -13.47 -24.51 8.59
C GLY A 54 -12.78 -23.96 7.33
N PHE A 55 -13.24 -22.84 6.79
CA PHE A 55 -12.65 -22.14 5.66
C PHE A 55 -12.07 -20.79 6.08
N VAL A 56 -10.92 -20.44 5.51
CA VAL A 56 -10.28 -19.14 5.71
C VAL A 56 -10.70 -18.19 4.59
N PHE A 57 -11.15 -16.99 4.99
CA PHE A 57 -11.58 -15.92 4.10
C PHE A 57 -10.77 -14.66 4.37
N ASP A 58 -10.42 -13.92 3.31
CA ASP A 58 -9.79 -12.61 3.46
C ASP A 58 -10.83 -11.52 3.68
N ALA A 59 -10.55 -10.64 4.65
CA ALA A 59 -11.46 -9.55 5.03
C ALA A 59 -11.40 -8.35 4.06
N GLY A 60 -10.33 -8.21 3.28
CA GLY A 60 -10.14 -7.07 2.38
C GLY A 60 -9.20 -7.38 1.21
N ALA A 61 -7.90 -7.24 1.40
CA ALA A 61 -6.91 -7.53 0.37
C ALA A 61 -6.90 -9.02 0.02
N ARG A 62 -6.93 -9.35 -1.28
CA ARG A 62 -6.99 -10.74 -1.76
C ARG A 62 -5.72 -11.19 -2.47
N ALA A 63 -4.78 -10.28 -2.63
CA ALA A 63 -3.47 -10.54 -3.22
C ALA A 63 -2.49 -9.48 -2.72
N ILE A 64 -1.21 -9.83 -2.73
CA ILE A 64 -0.14 -8.89 -2.42
C ILE A 64 0.73 -8.67 -3.67
N LEU A 65 1.27 -7.46 -3.77
CA LEU A 65 2.15 -7.08 -4.86
C LEU A 65 3.58 -7.54 -4.61
N GLY A 66 4.34 -7.78 -5.68
CA GLY A 66 5.75 -8.15 -5.59
C GLY A 66 6.60 -7.17 -4.77
N VAL A 67 6.25 -5.87 -4.74
CA VAL A 67 6.92 -4.88 -3.89
C VAL A 67 6.80 -5.18 -2.40
N VAL A 68 5.70 -5.79 -1.97
CA VAL A 68 5.53 -6.24 -0.57
C VAL A 68 6.48 -7.38 -0.25
N LEU A 69 6.76 -8.27 -1.21
CA LEU A 69 7.73 -9.36 -1.03
C LEU A 69 9.14 -8.83 -0.78
N ALA A 70 9.55 -7.75 -1.45
CA ALA A 70 10.83 -7.11 -1.20
C ALA A 70 10.92 -6.58 0.24
N MET A 71 9.87 -5.93 0.72
CA MET A 71 9.77 -5.47 2.12
C MET A 71 9.84 -6.64 3.11
N LEU A 72 9.13 -7.75 2.85
CA LEU A 72 9.18 -8.94 3.71
C LEU A 72 10.58 -9.52 3.79
N LYS A 73 11.29 -9.57 2.66
CA LYS A 73 12.68 -10.01 2.61
C LYS A 73 13.61 -9.10 3.41
N ASP A 74 13.46 -7.78 3.28
CA ASP A 74 14.25 -6.79 4.05
C ASP A 74 14.01 -6.92 5.56
N LEU A 75 12.79 -7.31 5.95
CA LEU A 75 12.43 -7.59 7.34
C LEU A 75 12.79 -9.01 7.81
N ASN A 76 13.39 -9.85 6.95
CA ASN A 76 13.64 -11.27 7.20
C ASN A 76 12.36 -12.01 7.66
N LEU A 77 11.26 -11.78 6.95
CA LEU A 77 10.00 -12.49 7.13
C LEU A 77 9.86 -13.53 6.03
N ASP A 78 9.77 -14.81 6.44
CA ASP A 78 9.59 -15.94 5.52
C ASP A 78 8.10 -16.30 5.49
N ILE A 79 7.42 -15.85 4.43
CA ILE A 79 6.00 -16.15 4.21
C ILE A 79 5.89 -16.95 2.91
N GLU A 80 5.39 -18.17 3.02
CA GLU A 80 5.12 -18.99 1.84
C GLU A 80 4.02 -18.34 1.00
N VAL A 81 4.33 -18.05 -0.27
CA VAL A 81 3.40 -17.45 -1.22
C VAL A 81 3.20 -18.34 -2.45
N VAL A 82 2.03 -18.26 -3.02
CA VAL A 82 1.69 -18.90 -4.30
C VAL A 82 1.36 -17.82 -5.33
N SER A 83 1.56 -18.11 -6.62
CA SER A 83 1.10 -17.22 -7.69
C SER A 83 -0.42 -17.06 -7.63
N SER A 84 -0.89 -15.81 -7.67
CA SER A 84 -2.32 -15.50 -7.70
C SER A 84 -2.72 -15.11 -9.12
N LYS A 85 -3.45 -16.01 -9.79
CA LYS A 85 -3.96 -15.77 -11.13
C LYS A 85 -5.14 -14.80 -11.07
N VAL A 86 -5.12 -13.77 -11.91
CA VAL A 86 -6.28 -12.91 -12.13
C VAL A 86 -7.07 -13.44 -13.33
N SER A 87 -8.34 -13.79 -13.11
CA SER A 87 -9.24 -14.18 -14.20
C SER A 87 -10.04 -12.96 -14.65
N LEU A 88 -10.00 -12.68 -15.96
CA LEU A 88 -10.88 -11.71 -16.61
C LEU A 88 -11.97 -12.46 -17.36
N GLY A 89 -13.22 -12.19 -16.98
CA GLY A 89 -14.41 -12.77 -17.61
C GLY A 89 -15.28 -11.69 -18.24
N VAL A 90 -15.68 -11.91 -19.50
CA VAL A 90 -16.66 -11.08 -20.19
C VAL A 90 -17.62 -12.03 -20.90
N GLU A 91 -18.90 -11.99 -20.54
CA GLU A 91 -19.91 -12.94 -20.98
C GLU A 91 -19.52 -14.39 -20.65
N ASP A 92 -19.39 -15.26 -21.65
CA ASP A 92 -18.98 -16.67 -21.53
C ASP A 92 -17.48 -16.89 -21.69
N LYS A 93 -16.71 -15.83 -21.98
CA LYS A 93 -15.27 -15.90 -22.22
C LYS A 93 -14.50 -15.55 -20.96
N ILE A 94 -13.54 -16.41 -20.58
CA ILE A 94 -12.68 -16.21 -19.42
C ILE A 94 -11.24 -16.42 -19.86
N ILE A 95 -10.36 -15.48 -19.53
CA ILE A 95 -8.91 -15.60 -19.66
C ILE A 95 -8.22 -15.50 -18.30
N GLY A 96 -7.05 -16.11 -18.16
CA GLY A 96 -6.19 -15.99 -16.99
C GLY A 96 -5.01 -15.06 -17.28
N ILE A 97 -4.75 -14.09 -16.40
CA ILE A 97 -3.54 -13.26 -16.50
C ILE A 97 -2.45 -13.88 -15.67
N GLU A 98 -1.39 -14.35 -16.35
CA GLU A 98 -0.19 -14.94 -15.76
C GLU A 98 1.05 -14.32 -16.41
N GLY A 99 1.53 -13.21 -15.87
CA GLY A 99 2.71 -12.52 -16.40
C GLY A 99 2.47 -11.74 -17.70
N HIS A 100 3.54 -11.21 -18.26
CA HIS A 100 3.50 -10.33 -19.44
C HIS A 100 3.00 -11.02 -20.71
N ASN A 101 3.09 -12.34 -20.79
CA ASN A 101 2.64 -13.11 -21.96
C ASN A 101 1.12 -13.06 -22.17
N SER A 102 0.36 -12.80 -21.12
CA SER A 102 -1.11 -12.72 -21.18
C SER A 102 -1.66 -11.48 -21.88
N VAL A 103 -0.79 -10.53 -22.28
CA VAL A 103 -1.19 -9.36 -23.08
C VAL A 103 -1.84 -9.78 -24.39
N GLY A 104 -1.26 -10.80 -25.05
CA GLY A 104 -1.82 -11.34 -26.30
C GLY A 104 -3.19 -11.99 -26.12
N GLU A 105 -3.40 -12.69 -25.01
CA GLU A 105 -4.70 -13.29 -24.68
C GLU A 105 -5.75 -12.23 -24.40
N TYR A 106 -5.39 -11.16 -23.67
CA TYR A 106 -6.28 -10.03 -23.43
C TYR A 106 -6.66 -9.31 -24.72
N ARG A 107 -5.67 -9.04 -25.60
CA ARG A 107 -5.94 -8.52 -26.94
C ARG A 107 -6.93 -9.41 -27.71
N ASN A 108 -6.71 -10.72 -27.74
CA ASN A 108 -7.57 -11.66 -28.45
C ASN A 108 -8.98 -11.70 -27.87
N LEU A 109 -9.13 -11.61 -26.55
CA LEU A 109 -10.42 -11.47 -25.90
C LEU A 109 -11.15 -10.23 -26.39
N LEU A 110 -10.52 -9.04 -26.36
CA LEU A 110 -11.13 -7.79 -26.83
C LEU A 110 -11.50 -7.86 -28.32
N VAL A 111 -10.62 -8.35 -29.19
CA VAL A 111 -10.92 -8.53 -30.62
C VAL A 111 -12.09 -9.49 -30.86
N SER A 112 -12.22 -10.53 -30.05
CA SER A 112 -13.33 -11.47 -30.17
C SER A 112 -14.70 -10.88 -29.79
N LEU A 113 -14.70 -9.82 -28.98
CA LEU A 113 -15.90 -9.09 -28.57
C LEU A 113 -16.19 -7.89 -29.47
N TYR A 114 -15.14 -7.27 -30.01
CA TYR A 114 -15.17 -6.07 -30.85
C TYR A 114 -14.38 -6.27 -32.14
N PRO A 115 -14.85 -7.13 -33.06
CA PRO A 115 -14.11 -7.45 -34.29
C PRO A 115 -13.92 -6.25 -35.24
N ASP A 116 -14.80 -5.25 -35.15
CA ASP A 116 -14.72 -4.04 -35.98
C ASP A 116 -13.78 -2.96 -35.40
N SER A 117 -13.26 -3.16 -34.17
CA SER A 117 -12.39 -2.20 -33.46
C SER A 117 -10.95 -2.68 -33.32
N VAL A 118 -10.45 -3.53 -34.22
CA VAL A 118 -9.12 -4.15 -34.13
C VAL A 118 -8.01 -3.11 -34.06
N GLU A 119 -8.09 -2.06 -34.87
CA GLU A 119 -7.09 -0.98 -34.92
C GLU A 119 -7.05 -0.20 -33.62
N ASP A 120 -8.20 0.12 -33.03
CA ASP A 120 -8.33 0.79 -31.74
C ASP A 120 -7.77 -0.08 -30.59
N ILE A 121 -8.07 -1.38 -30.62
CA ILE A 121 -7.55 -2.36 -29.65
C ILE A 121 -6.02 -2.43 -29.75
N ASP A 122 -5.46 -2.50 -30.95
CA ASP A 122 -4.02 -2.55 -31.14
C ASP A 122 -3.33 -1.28 -30.64
N ALA A 123 -3.90 -0.11 -30.91
CA ALA A 123 -3.41 1.16 -30.37
C ALA A 123 -3.44 1.20 -28.84
N PHE A 124 -4.52 0.71 -28.23
CA PHE A 124 -4.64 0.59 -26.77
C PHE A 124 -3.60 -0.36 -26.19
N ILE A 125 -3.42 -1.55 -26.77
CA ILE A 125 -2.44 -2.55 -26.32
C ILE A 125 -1.02 -2.00 -26.41
N GLU A 126 -0.71 -1.26 -27.48
CA GLU A 126 0.61 -0.62 -27.63
C GLU A 126 0.90 0.38 -26.50
N VAL A 127 -0.09 1.22 -26.15
CA VAL A 127 0.03 2.17 -25.03
C VAL A 127 0.20 1.43 -23.70
N MET A 128 -0.61 0.40 -23.45
CA MET A 128 -0.53 -0.42 -22.25
C MET A 128 0.86 -1.05 -22.08
N VAL A 129 1.40 -1.67 -23.15
CA VAL A 129 2.75 -2.26 -23.14
C VAL A 129 3.84 -1.20 -22.90
N LYS A 130 3.70 0.01 -23.47
CA LYS A 130 4.62 1.11 -23.19
C LYS A 130 4.60 1.50 -21.72
N ILE A 131 3.42 1.56 -21.10
CA ILE A 131 3.27 1.87 -19.67
C ILE A 131 3.86 0.75 -18.80
N MET A 132 3.62 -0.52 -19.14
CA MET A 132 4.24 -1.66 -18.45
C MET A 132 5.76 -1.54 -18.40
N LYS A 133 6.40 -1.21 -19.53
CA LYS A 133 7.86 -0.98 -19.60
C LYS A 133 8.32 0.20 -18.74
N LEU A 134 7.52 1.26 -18.62
CA LEU A 134 7.85 2.39 -17.72
C LEU A 134 7.77 1.96 -16.25
N ILE A 135 6.79 1.13 -15.89
CA ILE A 135 6.66 0.55 -14.55
C ILE A 135 7.86 -0.34 -14.23
N ASP A 136 8.26 -1.22 -15.16
CA ASP A 136 9.44 -2.08 -14.99
C ASP A 136 10.72 -1.27 -14.76
N ILE A 137 10.84 -0.09 -15.38
CA ILE A 137 11.97 0.81 -15.13
C ILE A 137 11.89 1.40 -13.70
N ILE A 138 10.71 1.85 -13.26
CA ILE A 138 10.53 2.50 -11.96
C ILE A 138 10.81 1.54 -10.82
N TYR A 139 10.32 0.32 -10.92
CA TYR A 139 10.45 -0.72 -9.90
C TYR A 139 11.59 -1.72 -10.18
N GLY A 140 12.44 -1.43 -11.17
CA GLY A 140 13.50 -2.34 -11.65
C GLY A 140 14.73 -2.46 -10.76
N ILE A 141 14.77 -1.75 -9.64
CA ILE A 141 15.82 -1.86 -8.61
C ILE A 141 15.19 -1.97 -7.22
N ASP A 142 15.95 -2.44 -6.25
CA ASP A 142 15.56 -2.35 -4.85
C ASP A 142 15.29 -0.90 -4.47
N ASN A 143 14.23 -0.65 -3.71
CA ASN A 143 13.81 0.71 -3.38
C ASN A 143 14.90 1.45 -2.57
N PRO A 144 15.44 2.57 -3.09
CA PRO A 144 16.51 3.33 -2.42
C PRO A 144 16.15 3.83 -1.02
N LEU A 145 14.86 3.98 -0.71
CA LEU A 145 14.40 4.43 0.61
C LEU A 145 14.65 3.40 1.72
N PHE A 146 14.80 2.12 1.35
CA PHE A 146 15.07 1.03 2.30
C PHE A 146 16.55 0.60 2.32
N LYS A 147 17.43 1.29 1.57
CA LYS A 147 18.88 1.00 1.51
C LYS A 147 19.69 2.05 2.26
N ASP A 148 20.73 1.61 2.94
CA ASP A 148 21.72 2.53 3.51
C ASP A 148 22.67 3.02 2.40
N ILE A 149 22.22 4.05 1.65
CA ILE A 149 22.96 4.63 0.51
C ILE A 149 24.35 5.10 0.92
N LYS A 150 24.58 5.47 2.20
CA LYS A 150 25.89 5.93 2.67
C LYS A 150 26.89 4.79 2.83
N ARG A 151 26.41 3.60 3.17
CA ARG A 151 27.24 2.41 3.43
C ARG A 151 27.30 1.46 2.26
N ASP A 152 26.20 1.27 1.54
CA ASP A 152 26.14 0.35 0.39
C ASP A 152 26.59 1.01 -0.92
N LYS A 153 27.90 1.19 -1.04
CA LYS A 153 28.54 1.74 -2.26
C LYS A 153 28.31 0.83 -3.48
N ALA A 154 28.18 -0.48 -3.27
CA ALA A 154 27.99 -1.42 -4.36
C ALA A 154 26.62 -1.23 -5.01
N TYR A 155 25.56 -1.11 -4.20
CA TYR A 155 24.22 -0.77 -4.67
C TYR A 155 24.20 0.58 -5.40
N VAL A 156 24.81 1.61 -4.83
CA VAL A 156 24.84 2.95 -5.45
C VAL A 156 25.49 2.90 -6.83
N MET A 157 26.66 2.25 -6.97
CA MET A 157 27.41 2.26 -8.22
C MET A 157 26.83 1.32 -9.28
N LYS A 158 26.30 0.16 -8.89
CA LYS A 158 25.87 -0.88 -9.84
C LYS A 158 24.39 -0.80 -10.20
N GLU A 159 23.56 -0.27 -9.30
CA GLU A 159 22.11 -0.24 -9.47
C GLU A 159 21.56 1.18 -9.53
N LEU A 160 21.77 2.00 -8.49
CA LEU A 160 21.14 3.30 -8.38
C LEU A 160 21.60 4.30 -9.45
N LEU A 161 22.89 4.47 -9.65
CA LEU A 161 23.43 5.43 -10.63
C LEU A 161 23.07 5.07 -12.08
N PRO A 162 23.16 3.81 -12.55
CA PRO A 162 22.72 3.43 -13.88
C PRO A 162 21.21 3.52 -14.10
N TRP A 163 20.43 3.36 -13.02
CA TRP A 163 18.96 3.43 -13.05
C TRP A 163 18.45 4.88 -13.11
N LEU A 164 19.09 5.82 -12.44
CA LEU A 164 18.63 7.20 -12.26
C LEU A 164 18.27 7.93 -13.58
N PRO A 165 19.08 7.88 -14.66
CA PRO A 165 18.70 8.48 -15.93
C PRO A 165 17.46 7.84 -16.55
N LYS A 166 17.32 6.52 -16.43
CA LYS A 166 16.15 5.77 -16.91
C LYS A 166 14.89 6.17 -16.13
N PHE A 167 15.02 6.33 -14.83
CA PHE A 167 13.94 6.78 -13.95
C PHE A 167 13.47 8.19 -14.31
N ILE A 168 14.39 9.15 -14.49
CA ILE A 168 14.07 10.53 -14.90
C ILE A 168 13.33 10.53 -16.24
N PHE A 169 13.81 9.73 -17.19
CA PHE A 169 13.14 9.56 -18.49
C PHE A 169 11.73 8.98 -18.33
N ALA A 170 11.56 7.91 -17.53
CA ALA A 170 10.27 7.29 -17.28
C ALA A 170 9.30 8.29 -16.63
N MET A 171 9.73 9.03 -15.60
CA MET A 171 8.92 10.04 -14.93
C MET A 171 8.45 11.14 -15.88
N SER A 172 9.30 11.63 -16.78
CA SER A 172 8.91 12.64 -17.79
C SER A 172 7.84 12.13 -18.76
N ARG A 173 7.81 10.83 -19.02
CA ARG A 173 6.78 10.20 -19.86
C ARG A 173 5.47 9.99 -19.12
N ILE A 174 5.56 9.60 -17.85
CA ILE A 174 4.41 9.41 -16.96
C ILE A 174 3.66 10.72 -16.75
N GLU A 175 4.37 11.83 -16.57
CA GLU A 175 3.74 13.16 -16.39
C GLU A 175 2.81 13.50 -17.56
N ARG A 176 3.14 13.09 -18.78
CA ARG A 176 2.29 13.28 -19.97
C ARG A 176 1.04 12.39 -19.96
N LEU A 177 1.02 11.35 -19.14
CA LEU A 177 -0.08 10.39 -18.98
C LEU A 177 -0.85 10.64 -17.68
N SER A 178 -0.78 11.85 -17.11
CA SER A 178 -1.48 12.24 -15.88
C SER A 178 -2.96 12.61 -16.09
N LYS A 179 -3.41 12.74 -17.34
CA LYS A 179 -4.82 12.97 -17.66
C LYS A 179 -5.69 11.78 -17.23
N PRO A 180 -6.98 12.01 -16.93
CA PRO A 180 -7.94 10.94 -16.67
C PRO A 180 -7.94 9.89 -17.80
N SER A 181 -7.98 8.62 -17.42
CA SER A 181 -7.91 7.50 -18.38
C SER A 181 -9.10 7.45 -19.34
N ASP A 182 -10.29 7.80 -18.85
CA ASP A 182 -11.49 7.88 -19.67
C ASP A 182 -11.41 8.97 -20.75
N GLU A 183 -10.74 10.09 -20.48
CA GLU A 183 -10.47 11.13 -21.47
C GLU A 183 -9.39 10.70 -22.50
N TYR A 184 -8.38 9.97 -22.03
CA TYR A 184 -7.32 9.47 -22.87
C TYR A 184 -7.79 8.38 -23.82
N LEU A 185 -8.57 7.40 -23.31
CA LEU A 185 -9.11 6.29 -24.10
C LEU A 185 -10.01 6.79 -25.23
N LYS A 186 -10.81 7.82 -25.03
CA LYS A 186 -11.63 8.46 -26.08
C LYS A 186 -10.81 9.06 -27.23
N GLN A 187 -9.50 9.26 -27.06
CA GLN A 187 -8.63 9.77 -28.14
C GLN A 187 -8.13 8.65 -29.05
N ILE A 188 -8.16 7.40 -28.59
CA ILE A 188 -7.60 6.24 -29.29
C ILE A 188 -8.62 5.15 -29.59
N ILE A 189 -9.79 5.20 -28.98
CA ILE A 189 -10.88 4.22 -29.15
C ILE A 189 -12.16 4.97 -29.50
N GLN A 190 -12.81 4.53 -30.60
CA GLN A 190 -14.05 5.13 -31.09
C GLN A 190 -15.30 4.50 -30.46
N ASP A 191 -15.25 3.20 -30.17
CA ASP A 191 -16.40 2.47 -29.59
C ASP A 191 -16.50 2.72 -28.07
N PRO A 192 -17.59 3.40 -27.61
CA PRO A 192 -17.78 3.68 -26.18
C PRO A 192 -17.91 2.41 -25.31
N SER A 193 -18.50 1.33 -25.86
CA SER A 193 -18.67 0.08 -25.13
C SER A 193 -17.32 -0.62 -24.87
N LEU A 194 -16.39 -0.54 -25.81
CA LEU A 194 -15.02 -1.01 -25.62
C LEU A 194 -14.29 -0.20 -24.56
N ILE A 195 -14.47 1.14 -24.54
CA ILE A 195 -13.94 2.00 -23.47
C ILE A 195 -14.50 1.59 -22.11
N ASP A 196 -15.78 1.33 -22.02
CA ASP A 196 -16.45 0.96 -20.78
C ASP A 196 -15.91 -0.39 -20.24
N ILE A 197 -15.72 -1.40 -21.09
CA ILE A 197 -15.13 -2.69 -20.72
C ILE A 197 -13.70 -2.51 -20.21
N ILE A 198 -12.87 -1.75 -20.90
CA ILE A 198 -11.50 -1.48 -20.45
C ILE A 198 -11.50 -0.70 -19.14
N SER A 199 -12.42 0.25 -18.98
CA SER A 199 -12.48 1.13 -17.80
C SER A 199 -12.99 0.45 -16.53
N GLN A 200 -13.55 -0.77 -16.60
CA GLN A 200 -13.99 -1.52 -15.42
C GLN A 200 -12.83 -1.91 -14.47
N HIS A 201 -11.60 -1.88 -14.93
CA HIS A 201 -10.43 -2.24 -14.14
C HIS A 201 -9.97 -1.15 -13.17
N PHE A 202 -10.49 0.08 -13.27
CA PHE A 202 -10.03 1.22 -12.47
C PHE A 202 -11.16 2.23 -12.20
N PHE A 203 -10.93 3.10 -11.22
CA PHE A 203 -11.91 4.12 -10.85
C PHE A 203 -11.98 5.24 -11.89
N LYS A 204 -13.17 5.83 -12.03
CA LYS A 204 -13.38 7.01 -12.88
C LYS A 204 -12.43 8.14 -12.49
N GLY A 205 -11.86 8.79 -13.50
CA GLY A 205 -10.90 9.88 -13.29
C GLY A 205 -9.50 9.46 -12.84
N THR A 206 -9.22 8.15 -12.80
CA THR A 206 -7.88 7.64 -12.52
C THR A 206 -6.90 8.13 -13.59
N PRO A 207 -5.70 8.66 -13.23
CA PRO A 207 -4.69 9.02 -14.21
C PRO A 207 -4.33 7.86 -15.13
N THR A 208 -4.21 8.13 -16.43
CA THR A 208 -3.98 7.11 -17.49
C THR A 208 -2.81 6.19 -17.17
N PHE A 209 -1.69 6.76 -16.72
CA PHE A 209 -0.53 5.99 -16.30
C PHE A 209 -0.89 4.94 -15.26
N PHE A 210 -1.58 5.34 -14.19
CA PHE A 210 -1.95 4.44 -13.09
C PHE A 210 -3.00 3.43 -13.54
N ALA A 211 -4.03 3.87 -14.27
CA ALA A 211 -5.07 3.00 -14.79
C ALA A 211 -4.51 1.87 -15.66
N LEU A 212 -3.71 2.21 -16.67
CA LEU A 212 -3.19 1.21 -17.61
C LEU A 212 -2.01 0.39 -17.05
N SER A 213 -1.49 0.76 -15.87
CA SER A 213 -0.50 -0.05 -15.15
C SER A 213 -1.10 -1.29 -14.45
N TYR A 214 -2.41 -1.38 -14.31
CA TYR A 214 -3.09 -2.48 -13.62
C TYR A 214 -2.74 -3.86 -14.18
N PHE A 215 -2.50 -3.94 -15.49
CA PHE A 215 -2.11 -5.21 -16.11
C PHE A 215 -0.74 -5.71 -15.59
N THR A 216 0.22 -4.81 -15.36
CA THR A 216 1.49 -5.13 -14.70
C THR A 216 1.25 -5.64 -13.27
N LEU A 217 0.35 -4.99 -12.54
CA LEU A 217 0.00 -5.42 -11.18
C LEU A 217 -0.61 -6.82 -11.16
N TYR A 218 -1.56 -7.10 -12.05
CA TYR A 218 -2.19 -8.41 -12.18
C TYR A 218 -1.17 -9.53 -12.47
N SER A 219 -0.17 -9.25 -13.29
CA SER A 219 0.87 -10.22 -13.64
C SER A 219 1.86 -10.52 -12.51
N SER A 220 1.87 -9.70 -11.44
CA SER A 220 2.79 -9.79 -10.30
C SER A 220 2.11 -10.19 -8.99
N TYR A 221 0.81 -10.50 -9.01
CA TYR A 221 0.09 -10.86 -7.80
C TYR A 221 0.54 -12.20 -7.23
N VAL A 222 0.73 -12.22 -5.92
CA VAL A 222 0.97 -13.42 -5.13
C VAL A 222 -0.01 -13.47 -3.96
N TYR A 223 -0.23 -14.68 -3.45
CA TYR A 223 -1.13 -14.93 -2.35
C TYR A 223 -0.44 -15.70 -1.22
N PRO A 224 -0.48 -15.21 0.03
CA PRO A 224 0.08 -15.92 1.17
C PRO A 224 -0.69 -17.21 1.43
N LYS A 225 0.02 -18.34 1.56
CA LYS A 225 -0.60 -19.59 1.90
C LYS A 225 -1.22 -19.53 3.29
N GLY A 226 -2.51 -19.80 3.38
CA GLY A 226 -3.28 -19.69 4.64
C GLY A 226 -3.96 -18.35 4.85
N GLY A 227 -4.02 -17.48 3.83
CA GLY A 227 -4.72 -16.19 3.87
C GLY A 227 -3.79 -14.98 3.96
N THR A 228 -4.30 -13.81 3.58
CA THR A 228 -3.51 -12.56 3.64
C THR A 228 -3.18 -12.15 5.09
N GLY A 229 -3.96 -12.60 6.08
CA GLY A 229 -3.72 -12.40 7.50
C GLY A 229 -2.37 -12.93 7.99
N LYS A 230 -1.78 -13.92 7.28
CA LYS A 230 -0.44 -14.44 7.60
C LYS A 230 0.65 -13.38 7.55
N LEU A 231 0.45 -12.35 6.73
CA LEU A 231 1.34 -11.19 6.69
C LEU A 231 1.27 -10.38 8.00
N ALA A 232 0.06 -10.15 8.52
CA ALA A 232 -0.13 -9.43 9.76
C ALA A 232 0.41 -10.24 10.96
N GLU A 233 0.14 -11.54 11.01
CA GLU A 233 0.66 -12.44 12.05
C GLU A 233 2.20 -12.38 12.11
N ALA A 234 2.88 -12.55 10.97
CA ALA A 234 4.33 -12.53 10.90
C ALA A 234 4.93 -11.17 11.34
N LEU A 235 4.27 -10.05 11.02
CA LEU A 235 4.69 -8.73 11.48
C LEU A 235 4.52 -8.57 12.99
N VAL A 236 3.42 -9.06 13.57
CA VAL A 236 3.18 -9.05 15.02
C VAL A 236 4.24 -9.87 15.75
N GLU A 237 4.50 -11.10 15.28
CA GLU A 237 5.56 -11.94 15.86
C GLU A 237 6.92 -11.24 15.83
N LYS A 238 7.21 -10.52 14.73
CA LYS A 238 8.47 -9.78 14.59
C LYS A 238 8.57 -8.61 15.57
N ILE A 239 7.47 -7.87 15.78
CA ILE A 239 7.41 -6.79 16.80
C ILE A 239 7.73 -7.35 18.17
N GLN A 240 7.09 -8.48 18.55
CA GLN A 240 7.30 -9.13 19.83
C GLN A 240 8.72 -9.67 20.01
N ALA A 241 9.31 -10.23 18.93
CA ALA A 241 10.70 -10.69 18.93
C ALA A 241 11.72 -9.57 19.21
N PHE A 242 11.38 -8.33 18.88
CA PHE A 242 12.17 -7.14 19.21
C PHE A 242 11.70 -6.43 20.49
N ASN A 243 10.92 -7.10 21.35
CA ASN A 243 10.37 -6.58 22.62
C ASN A 243 9.51 -5.31 22.44
N GLY A 244 8.83 -5.16 21.31
CA GLY A 244 7.81 -4.14 21.13
C GLY A 244 6.52 -4.52 21.87
N ASP A 245 5.94 -3.55 22.59
CA ASP A 245 4.66 -3.73 23.26
C ASP A 245 3.52 -3.62 22.25
N ILE A 246 2.52 -4.52 22.37
CA ILE A 246 1.29 -4.48 21.58
C ILE A 246 0.06 -4.43 22.48
N LEU A 247 -0.94 -3.64 22.09
CA LEU A 247 -2.15 -3.42 22.89
C LEU A 247 -3.40 -3.48 21.97
N PRO A 248 -3.96 -4.68 21.77
CA PRO A 248 -5.22 -4.85 21.03
C PRO A 248 -6.42 -4.43 21.91
N ASN A 249 -7.61 -4.36 21.30
CA ASN A 249 -8.88 -3.99 21.96
C ASN A 249 -8.80 -2.66 22.69
N THR A 250 -8.06 -1.68 22.16
CA THR A 250 -7.85 -0.39 22.84
C THR A 250 -8.13 0.75 21.88
N VAL A 251 -9.08 1.60 22.25
CA VAL A 251 -9.50 2.76 21.47
C VAL A 251 -8.85 4.03 22.04
N VAL A 252 -8.07 4.71 21.21
CA VAL A 252 -7.55 6.03 21.55
C VAL A 252 -8.66 7.06 21.50
N LYS A 253 -8.87 7.79 22.59
CA LYS A 253 -9.93 8.79 22.74
C LYS A 253 -9.43 10.23 22.67
N LYS A 254 -8.21 10.48 23.10
CA LYS A 254 -7.66 11.83 23.13
C LYS A 254 -6.15 11.83 22.96
N ILE A 255 -5.66 12.86 22.30
CA ILE A 255 -4.23 13.13 22.12
C ILE A 255 -3.96 14.55 22.63
N HIS A 256 -3.12 14.67 23.65
CA HIS A 256 -2.59 15.95 24.13
C HIS A 256 -1.23 16.17 23.50
N ALA A 257 -1.20 16.83 22.34
CA ALA A 257 -0.02 16.90 21.49
C ALA A 257 1.14 17.70 22.10
N ASP A 258 0.82 18.76 22.86
CA ASP A 258 1.84 19.59 23.54
C ASP A 258 2.45 18.90 24.77
N GLN A 259 1.74 17.95 25.35
CA GLN A 259 2.19 17.16 26.50
C GLN A 259 2.80 15.81 26.09
N GLN A 260 2.65 15.43 24.81
CA GLN A 260 3.04 14.13 24.27
C GLN A 260 2.38 12.97 25.04
N VAL A 261 1.06 13.10 25.28
CA VAL A 261 0.24 12.12 26.01
C VAL A 261 -0.92 11.67 25.13
N LEU A 262 -1.13 10.36 25.09
CA LEU A 262 -2.27 9.70 24.49
C LEU A 262 -3.13 9.09 25.57
N VAL A 263 -4.45 9.20 25.46
CA VAL A 263 -5.43 8.68 26.43
C VAL A 263 -6.36 7.69 25.74
N ASP A 264 -6.54 6.51 26.34
CA ASP A 264 -7.46 5.47 25.84
C ASP A 264 -8.90 5.64 26.40
N GLU A 265 -9.81 4.75 26.00
CA GLU A 265 -11.21 4.76 26.47
C GLU A 265 -11.37 4.47 27.97
N ASN A 266 -10.37 3.91 28.62
CA ASN A 266 -10.35 3.60 30.05
C ASN A 266 -9.64 4.69 30.87
N ASN A 267 -9.28 5.82 30.23
CA ASN A 267 -8.51 6.92 30.79
C ASN A 267 -7.08 6.53 31.24
N ASN A 268 -6.49 5.49 30.64
CA ASN A 268 -5.07 5.23 30.80
C ASN A 268 -4.27 6.20 29.96
N GLU A 269 -3.18 6.72 30.54
CA GLU A 269 -2.27 7.66 29.88
C GLU A 269 -0.99 6.95 29.43
N TYR A 270 -0.58 7.25 28.19
CA TYR A 270 0.64 6.74 27.57
C TYR A 270 1.48 7.91 27.07
N HIS A 271 2.72 8.00 27.56
CA HIS A 271 3.66 9.07 27.18
C HIS A 271 4.54 8.62 26.03
N TYR A 272 4.79 9.52 25.07
CA TYR A 272 5.59 9.23 23.88
C TYR A 272 6.58 10.36 23.58
N GLU A 273 7.63 10.05 22.81
CA GLU A 273 8.47 11.07 22.14
C GLU A 273 7.94 11.33 20.74
N ASP A 274 7.64 10.25 19.99
CA ASP A 274 7.07 10.30 18.66
C ASP A 274 5.72 9.58 18.59
N LEU A 275 4.78 10.10 17.80
CA LEU A 275 3.48 9.48 17.53
C LEU A 275 3.34 9.19 16.04
N VAL A 276 3.12 7.92 15.70
CA VAL A 276 2.78 7.46 14.35
C VAL A 276 1.29 7.15 14.31
N TRP A 277 0.52 7.96 13.59
CA TRP A 277 -0.90 7.70 13.39
C TRP A 277 -1.11 6.94 12.08
N ALA A 278 -1.38 5.65 12.17
CA ALA A 278 -1.62 4.73 11.05
C ALA A 278 -3.09 4.27 10.99
N ALA A 279 -4.00 5.07 11.51
CA ALA A 279 -5.44 4.85 11.53
C ALA A 279 -6.19 5.91 10.71
N ASP A 280 -7.52 6.00 10.85
CA ASP A 280 -8.32 7.00 10.16
C ASP A 280 -7.87 8.44 10.47
N LEU A 281 -7.50 9.18 9.44
CA LEU A 281 -6.93 10.52 9.57
C LEU A 281 -7.95 11.54 10.09
N LYS A 282 -9.23 11.39 9.72
CA LYS A 282 -10.30 12.25 10.23
C LYS A 282 -10.47 12.12 11.74
N THR A 283 -10.37 10.90 12.25
CA THR A 283 -10.38 10.62 13.68
C THR A 283 -9.22 11.33 14.38
N PHE A 284 -8.00 11.25 13.82
CA PHE A 284 -6.83 11.95 14.37
C PHE A 284 -7.11 13.44 14.59
N TYR A 285 -7.59 14.12 13.56
CA TYR A 285 -7.89 15.57 13.64
C TYR A 285 -9.04 15.91 14.60
N THR A 286 -9.93 14.94 14.86
CA THR A 286 -11.06 15.13 15.76
C THR A 286 -10.67 15.03 17.24
N ILE A 287 -9.78 14.08 17.58
CA ILE A 287 -9.42 13.77 18.97
C ILE A 287 -8.14 14.45 19.45
N THR A 288 -7.43 15.17 18.57
CA THR A 288 -6.17 15.82 18.94
C THR A 288 -6.42 17.20 19.51
N ASP A 289 -5.92 17.41 20.72
CA ASP A 289 -5.80 18.70 21.39
C ASP A 289 -4.39 19.23 21.20
N LEU A 290 -4.27 20.39 20.58
CA LEU A 290 -2.98 21.01 20.25
C LEU A 290 -2.34 21.72 21.44
N GLY A 291 -3.11 21.96 22.52
CA GLY A 291 -2.61 22.62 23.72
C GLY A 291 -1.86 23.92 23.40
N ASN A 292 -0.60 24.01 23.81
CA ASN A 292 0.26 25.19 23.65
C ASN A 292 1.27 25.07 22.48
N LEU A 293 0.99 24.23 21.47
CA LEU A 293 1.87 24.12 20.31
C LEU A 293 2.02 25.46 19.54
N ALA A 294 3.15 25.61 18.86
CA ALA A 294 3.49 26.82 18.11
C ALA A 294 2.38 27.21 17.11
N PRO A 295 2.09 28.51 16.93
CA PRO A 295 1.00 28.98 16.06
C PRO A 295 1.04 28.42 14.64
N LYS A 296 2.23 28.29 14.04
CA LYS A 296 2.42 27.72 12.71
C LYS A 296 1.96 26.25 12.60
N ILE A 297 2.14 25.45 13.66
CA ILE A 297 1.69 24.06 13.72
C ILE A 297 0.16 24.03 13.80
N ARG A 298 -0.43 24.88 14.64
CA ARG A 298 -1.89 25.03 14.77
C ARG A 298 -2.54 25.42 13.45
N GLU A 299 -2.01 26.44 12.78
CA GLU A 299 -2.51 26.90 11.48
C GLU A 299 -2.51 25.78 10.45
N LYS A 300 -1.40 25.03 10.33
CA LYS A 300 -1.30 23.91 9.42
C LYS A 300 -2.29 22.78 9.77
N PHE A 301 -2.46 22.48 11.05
CA PHE A 301 -3.39 21.47 11.53
C PHE A 301 -4.83 21.84 11.17
N GLU A 302 -5.28 23.07 11.51
CA GLU A 302 -6.65 23.53 11.24
C GLU A 302 -6.93 23.64 9.73
N THR A 303 -5.94 24.10 8.94
CA THR A 303 -6.07 24.14 7.47
C THR A 303 -6.28 22.74 6.90
N THR A 304 -5.51 21.74 7.35
CA THR A 304 -5.65 20.36 6.87
C THR A 304 -6.97 19.74 7.33
N LYS A 305 -7.38 20.01 8.57
CA LYS A 305 -8.67 19.55 9.13
C LYS A 305 -9.86 20.07 8.32
N ALA A 306 -9.79 21.34 7.88
CA ALA A 306 -10.85 21.96 7.09
C ALA A 306 -10.99 21.38 5.67
N LEU A 307 -9.98 20.68 5.16
CA LEU A 307 -9.97 20.02 3.84
C LEU A 307 -10.54 18.58 3.88
N MET A 308 -10.82 18.06 5.06
CA MET A 308 -11.33 16.69 5.30
C MET A 308 -12.84 16.68 5.54
#